data_628d4ea22be87f942490abc03d92997e
#
_entry.id   628d4ea22be87f942490abc03d92997e
#
_cell.length_a   1.000
_cell.length_b   1.000
_cell.length_c   1.000
_cell.angle_alpha   90.00
_cell.angle_beta   90.00
_cell.angle_gamma   90.00
#
_symmetry.space_group_name_H-M   'P 1'
#
loop_
_entity.id
_entity.type
_entity.pdbx_description
1 polymer ?
#
loop_
_entity_poly.entity_id
_entity_poly.type
_entity_poly.pdbx_seq_one_letter_code
_entity_poly.pdbx_strand_id
1 'polypeptide(L)'
;MREPKYKRVLLKISGEALAGDAHRGLDFAVIGGVCDVIRQCVEAGVQVGVVVGGGNFFRGAELQQAGIDRSRGDYMGMLGTVMNCLALQDFLEQEGQATRVQLSLIHISE
;
A
#
# COMPACT_ATOMS: atom_id res chain seq x y z
N MET A 1 -15.44 -17.06 22.35
CA MET A 1 -14.62 -16.35 21.36
C MET A 1 -13.32 -15.88 22.01
N ARG A 2 -12.21 -16.20 21.39
CA ARG A 2 -10.91 -15.78 21.96
C ARG A 2 -10.66 -14.31 21.66
N GLU A 3 -10.13 -13.59 22.63
CA GLU A 3 -9.59 -12.27 22.37
C GLU A 3 -8.34 -12.39 21.52
N PRO A 4 -8.11 -11.43 20.60
CA PRO A 4 -6.89 -11.48 19.80
C PRO A 4 -5.66 -11.33 20.70
N LYS A 5 -4.60 -12.05 20.36
CA LYS A 5 -3.35 -12.00 21.09
C LYS A 5 -2.71 -10.61 21.02
N TYR A 6 -2.84 -9.92 19.89
CA TYR A 6 -2.29 -8.59 19.68
C TYR A 6 -3.42 -7.62 19.38
N LYS A 7 -3.36 -6.43 19.97
CA LYS A 7 -4.37 -5.39 19.77
C LYS A 7 -4.04 -4.47 18.60
N ARG A 8 -2.79 -4.44 18.21
CA ARG A 8 -2.31 -3.61 17.10
C ARG A 8 -1.36 -4.42 16.24
N VAL A 9 -1.52 -4.30 14.94
CA VAL A 9 -0.69 -5.01 13.97
C VAL A 9 -0.28 -4.01 12.88
N LEU A 10 0.99 -4.04 12.53
CA LEU A 10 1.49 -3.29 11.37
C LEU A 10 1.70 -4.28 10.25
N LEU A 11 0.96 -4.09 9.18
CA LEU A 11 1.04 -4.93 7.99
C LEU A 11 1.86 -4.21 6.93
N LYS A 12 2.95 -4.82 6.52
CA LYS A 12 3.80 -4.27 5.47
C LYS A 12 3.51 -5.01 4.17
N ILE A 13 3.11 -4.27 3.15
CA ILE A 13 2.73 -4.82 1.85
C ILE A 13 3.63 -4.20 0.80
N SER A 14 4.31 -5.03 -0.01
CA SER A 14 5.04 -4.49 -1.15
C SER A 14 4.05 -4.04 -2.22
N GLY A 15 4.37 -2.95 -2.93
CA GLY A 15 3.52 -2.51 -4.03
C GLY A 15 3.35 -3.60 -5.09
N GLU A 16 4.39 -4.38 -5.32
CA GLU A 16 4.37 -5.47 -6.30
C GLU A 16 3.33 -6.52 -5.96
N ALA A 17 3.06 -6.76 -4.68
CA ALA A 17 2.03 -7.70 -4.26
C ALA A 17 0.64 -7.28 -4.73
N LEU A 18 0.40 -5.98 -4.91
CA LEU A 18 -0.88 -5.46 -5.37
C LEU A 18 -1.07 -5.59 -6.88
N ALA A 19 -0.01 -5.92 -7.60
CA ALA A 19 -0.05 -6.07 -9.05
C ALA A 19 -0.46 -7.48 -9.49
N GLY A 20 -0.40 -8.45 -8.59
CA GLY A 20 -0.70 -9.83 -8.92
C GLY A 20 0.24 -10.40 -9.98
N ASP A 21 -0.28 -11.23 -10.85
CA ASP A 21 0.52 -11.93 -11.87
C ASP A 21 1.06 -11.00 -12.96
N ALA A 22 0.45 -9.84 -13.13
CA ALA A 22 0.90 -8.87 -14.13
C ALA A 22 2.19 -8.17 -13.75
N HIS A 23 2.55 -8.17 -12.47
CA HIS A 23 3.75 -7.53 -11.90
C HIS A 23 3.80 -6.01 -12.03
N ARG A 24 2.81 -5.40 -12.67
CA ARG A 24 2.71 -3.95 -12.85
C ARG A 24 1.28 -3.50 -12.62
N GLY A 25 1.14 -2.26 -12.15
CA GLY A 25 -0.17 -1.65 -11.92
C GLY A 25 -0.90 -2.26 -10.75
N LEU A 26 -2.20 -2.30 -10.84
CA LEU A 26 -3.08 -2.77 -9.77
C LEU A 26 -3.92 -3.96 -10.25
N ASP A 27 -3.95 -5.00 -9.46
CA ASP A 27 -4.88 -6.10 -9.63
C ASP A 27 -5.98 -5.95 -8.59
N PHE A 28 -7.17 -5.56 -9.03
CA PHE A 28 -8.26 -5.24 -8.11
C PHE A 28 -8.78 -6.45 -7.36
N ALA A 29 -8.67 -7.65 -7.92
CA ALA A 29 -9.01 -8.87 -7.19
C ALA A 29 -8.05 -9.12 -6.01
N VAL A 30 -6.76 -8.89 -6.22
CA VAL A 30 -5.76 -9.00 -5.16
C VAL A 30 -6.02 -7.95 -4.08
N ILE A 31 -6.29 -6.71 -4.48
CA ILE A 31 -6.58 -5.62 -3.54
C ILE A 31 -7.80 -5.96 -2.71
N GLY A 32 -8.86 -6.46 -3.34
CA GLY A 32 -10.06 -6.89 -2.63
C GLY A 32 -9.77 -7.95 -1.59
N GLY A 33 -8.93 -8.94 -1.94
CA GLY A 33 -8.53 -10.00 -1.00
C GLY A 33 -7.75 -9.46 0.18
N VAL A 34 -6.82 -8.54 -0.05
CA VAL A 34 -6.05 -7.89 1.02
C VAL A 34 -6.99 -7.11 1.94
N CYS A 35 -7.93 -6.36 1.37
CA CYS A 35 -8.87 -5.58 2.16
C CYS A 35 -9.81 -6.45 2.98
N ASP A 36 -10.20 -7.61 2.46
CA ASP A 36 -10.99 -8.58 3.21
C ASP A 36 -10.25 -9.07 4.46
N VAL A 37 -8.96 -9.38 4.33
CA VAL A 37 -8.15 -9.81 5.47
C VAL A 37 -8.05 -8.68 6.51
N ILE A 38 -7.79 -7.45 6.05
CA ILE A 38 -7.72 -6.30 6.95
C ILE A 38 -9.04 -6.12 7.69
N ARG A 39 -10.15 -6.19 6.98
CA ARG A 39 -11.48 -6.05 7.58
C ARG A 39 -11.74 -7.12 8.62
N GLN A 40 -11.38 -8.37 8.33
CA GLN A 40 -11.53 -9.46 9.29
C GLN A 40 -10.74 -9.21 10.57
N CYS A 41 -9.52 -8.69 10.45
CA CYS A 41 -8.71 -8.34 11.62
C CYS A 41 -9.37 -7.23 12.44
N VAL A 42 -9.87 -6.20 11.79
CA VAL A 42 -10.53 -5.09 12.47
C VAL A 42 -11.80 -5.58 13.18
N GLU A 43 -12.57 -6.43 12.53
CA GLU A 43 -13.78 -7.01 13.13
C GLU A 43 -13.45 -7.86 14.37
N ALA A 44 -12.27 -8.47 14.39
CA ALA A 44 -11.81 -9.23 15.55
C ALA A 44 -11.24 -8.35 16.68
N GLY A 45 -11.31 -7.03 16.52
CA GLY A 45 -10.85 -6.10 17.55
C GLY A 45 -9.40 -5.67 17.42
N VAL A 46 -8.75 -5.97 16.31
CA VAL A 46 -7.35 -5.61 16.06
C VAL A 46 -7.28 -4.29 15.31
N GLN A 47 -6.46 -3.36 15.78
CA GLN A 47 -6.13 -2.16 15.03
C GLN A 47 -5.06 -2.49 14.01
N VAL A 48 -5.28 -2.12 12.76
CA VAL A 48 -4.37 -2.47 11.68
C VAL A 48 -3.79 -1.20 11.06
N GLY A 49 -2.47 -1.10 11.08
CA GLY A 49 -1.73 -0.13 10.29
C GLY A 49 -1.17 -0.83 9.06
N VAL A 50 -1.19 -0.15 7.93
CA VAL A 50 -0.69 -0.70 6.67
C VAL A 50 0.38 0.23 6.11
N VAL A 51 1.53 -0.34 5.78
CA VAL A 51 2.59 0.36 5.08
C VAL A 51 2.74 -0.28 3.70
N VAL A 52 2.67 0.53 2.66
CA VAL A 52 2.75 0.03 1.29
C VAL A 52 3.71 0.87 0.47
N GLY A 53 4.45 0.23 -0.42
CA GLY A 53 5.33 0.91 -1.37
C GLY A 53 4.69 1.09 -2.75
N GLY A 54 5.44 1.58 -3.70
CA GLY A 54 4.97 1.88 -5.06
C GLY A 54 5.68 1.09 -6.16
N GLY A 55 6.33 -0.02 -5.82
CA GLY A 55 7.14 -0.79 -6.77
C GLY A 55 6.37 -1.43 -7.93
N ASN A 56 5.05 -1.48 -7.85
CA ASN A 56 4.20 -1.94 -8.95
C ASN A 56 4.05 -0.90 -10.07
N PHE A 57 4.40 0.35 -9.81
CA PHE A 57 4.37 1.41 -10.82
C PHE A 57 5.76 1.78 -11.28
N PHE A 58 6.66 2.09 -10.34
CA PHE A 58 8.00 2.56 -10.68
C PHE A 58 9.04 1.91 -9.80
N ARG A 59 10.10 1.41 -10.43
CA ARG A 59 11.29 0.90 -9.73
C ARG A 59 12.46 1.81 -10.01
N GLY A 60 13.24 2.11 -8.97
CA GLY A 60 14.37 3.02 -9.09
C GLY A 60 15.38 2.62 -10.17
N ALA A 61 15.66 1.32 -10.28
CA ALA A 61 16.60 0.84 -11.29
C ALA A 61 16.12 1.11 -12.73
N GLU A 62 14.83 0.89 -12.99
CA GLU A 62 14.24 1.16 -14.30
C GLU A 62 14.30 2.65 -14.63
N LEU A 63 13.99 3.49 -13.66
CA LEU A 63 14.03 4.94 -13.85
C LEU A 63 15.42 5.44 -14.12
N GLN A 64 16.43 4.88 -13.43
CA GLN A 64 17.81 5.22 -13.68
C GLN A 64 18.25 4.83 -15.10
N GLN A 65 17.87 3.66 -15.57
CA GLN A 65 18.18 3.21 -16.92
C GLN A 65 17.55 4.11 -17.98
N ALA A 66 16.39 4.65 -17.70
CA ALA A 66 15.72 5.58 -18.59
C ALA A 66 16.32 6.99 -18.56
N GLY A 67 17.27 7.26 -17.67
CA GLY A 67 17.87 8.56 -17.53
C GLY A 67 17.06 9.55 -16.69
N ILE A 68 16.11 9.06 -15.92
CA ILE A 68 15.31 9.91 -15.05
C ILE A 68 16.17 10.41 -13.89
N ASP A 69 16.09 11.70 -13.61
CA ASP A 69 16.77 12.30 -12.47
C ASP A 69 16.33 11.62 -11.17
N ARG A 70 17.28 11.37 -10.27
CA ARG A 70 17.02 10.61 -9.05
C ARG A 70 15.92 11.26 -8.19
N SER A 71 15.97 12.59 -8.02
CA SER A 71 14.97 13.28 -7.21
C SER A 71 13.58 13.14 -7.80
N ARG A 72 13.47 13.28 -9.11
CA ARG A 72 12.18 13.10 -9.80
C ARG A 72 11.72 11.65 -9.75
N GLY A 73 12.65 10.71 -9.86
CA GLY A 73 12.34 9.30 -9.72
C GLY A 73 11.79 8.98 -8.35
N ASP A 74 12.34 9.58 -7.30
CA ASP A 74 11.86 9.39 -5.94
C ASP A 74 10.43 9.93 -5.78
N TYR A 75 10.14 11.10 -6.38
CA TYR A 75 8.77 11.64 -6.38
C TYR A 75 7.81 10.74 -7.14
N MET A 76 8.24 10.18 -8.27
CA MET A 76 7.40 9.26 -9.04
C MET A 76 7.08 8.01 -8.22
N GLY A 77 8.08 7.46 -7.51
CA GLY A 77 7.85 6.33 -6.62
C GLY A 77 6.86 6.65 -5.51
N MET A 78 6.96 7.85 -4.96
CA MET A 78 6.03 8.31 -3.93
C MET A 78 4.61 8.45 -4.47
N LEU A 79 4.44 8.95 -5.69
CA LEU A 79 3.14 9.03 -6.33
C LEU A 79 2.54 7.63 -6.53
N GLY A 80 3.37 6.65 -6.89
CA GLY A 80 2.94 5.26 -6.97
C GLY A 80 2.43 4.74 -5.63
N THR A 81 3.14 5.05 -4.56
CA THR A 81 2.71 4.70 -3.20
C THR A 81 1.36 5.35 -2.86
N VAL A 82 1.18 6.62 -3.21
CA VAL A 82 -0.09 7.32 -2.98
C VAL A 82 -1.23 6.65 -3.73
N MET A 83 -1.00 6.26 -4.99
CA MET A 83 -2.02 5.58 -5.77
C MET A 83 -2.43 4.25 -5.12
N ASN A 84 -1.47 3.48 -4.62
CA ASN A 84 -1.77 2.24 -3.91
C ASN A 84 -2.59 2.51 -2.64
N CYS A 85 -2.22 3.54 -1.88
CA CYS A 85 -2.95 3.90 -0.67
C CYS A 85 -4.39 4.30 -0.98
N LEU A 86 -4.61 5.05 -2.04
CA LEU A 86 -5.94 5.47 -2.44
C LEU A 86 -6.80 4.29 -2.87
N ALA A 87 -6.20 3.33 -3.59
CA ALA A 87 -6.92 2.13 -3.99
C ALA A 87 -7.34 1.30 -2.78
N LEU A 88 -6.41 1.10 -1.83
CA LEU A 88 -6.72 0.37 -0.60
C LEU A 88 -7.80 1.09 0.22
N GLN A 89 -7.67 2.42 0.34
CA GLN A 89 -8.66 3.22 1.06
C GLN A 89 -10.05 3.08 0.46
N ASP A 90 -10.15 3.20 -0.85
CA ASP A 90 -11.44 3.13 -1.53
C ASP A 90 -12.10 1.77 -1.32
N PHE A 91 -11.35 0.70 -1.48
CA PHE A 91 -11.87 -0.66 -1.27
C PHE A 91 -12.29 -0.90 0.17
N LEU A 92 -11.49 -0.43 1.14
CA LEU A 92 -11.84 -0.59 2.55
C LEU A 92 -13.09 0.21 2.91
N GLU A 93 -13.21 1.43 2.40
CA GLU A 93 -14.36 2.28 2.69
C GLU A 93 -15.65 1.76 2.03
N GLN A 94 -15.53 1.15 0.85
CA GLN A 94 -16.67 0.48 0.24
C GLN A 94 -17.20 -0.66 1.10
N GLU A 95 -16.34 -1.30 1.88
CA GLU A 95 -16.72 -2.36 2.80
C GLU A 95 -17.16 -1.82 4.17
N GLY A 96 -17.25 -0.50 4.32
CA GLY A 96 -17.67 0.14 5.56
C GLY A 96 -16.56 0.38 6.56
N GLN A 97 -15.30 0.17 6.19
CA GLN A 97 -14.17 0.35 7.08
C GLN A 97 -13.59 1.75 6.94
N ALA A 98 -13.66 2.54 8.02
CA ALA A 98 -13.07 3.87 8.06
C ALA A 98 -11.55 3.77 7.92
N THR A 99 -10.98 4.59 7.07
CA THR A 99 -9.56 4.51 6.71
C THR A 99 -8.95 5.91 6.62
N ARG A 100 -7.71 6.03 7.08
CA ARG A 100 -6.93 7.26 6.94
C ARG A 100 -5.63 6.96 6.23
N VAL A 101 -5.30 7.79 5.25
CA VAL A 101 -4.05 7.71 4.51
C VAL A 101 -3.10 8.78 5.03
N GLN A 102 -1.86 8.38 5.31
CA GLN A 102 -0.81 9.29 5.71
C GLN A 102 0.41 9.06 4.85
N LEU A 103 1.09 10.13 4.49
CA LEU A 103 2.29 10.07 3.67
C LEU A 103 3.47 10.60 4.47
N SER A 104 4.57 9.83 4.50
CA SER A 104 5.79 10.26 5.13
C SER A 104 6.72 10.88 4.09
N LEU A 105 7.21 12.09 4.37
CA LEU A 105 8.08 12.84 3.47
C LEU A 105 9.50 12.97 4.01
N ILE A 106 9.91 12.08 4.91
CA ILE A 106 11.12 12.26 5.71
C ILE A 106 12.40 12.29 4.87
N HIS A 107 12.44 11.63 3.74
CA HIS A 107 13.68 11.43 2.99
C HIS A 107 13.74 12.14 1.65
N ILE A 108 12.93 13.17 1.47
CA ILE A 108 12.84 13.85 0.18
C ILE A 108 13.82 15.01 0.07
N SER A 109 14.33 15.46 1.19
CA SER A 109 15.17 16.67 1.25
C SER A 109 16.62 16.45 0.84
N GLU A 110 16.99 15.26 0.49
CA GLU A 110 18.36 14.94 0.13
C GLU A 110 18.75 15.50 -1.24
#